data_e70cda7830e862fe70a2abdccef209e7
#
_entry.id   e70cda7830e862fe70a2abdccef209e7
#
_cell.length_a   1.000
_cell.length_b   1.000
_cell.length_c   1.000
_cell.angle_alpha   90.00
_cell.angle_beta   90.00
_cell.angle_gamma   90.00
#
_symmetry.space_group_name_H-M   'P 1'
#
loop_
_entity.id
_entity.type
_entity.pdbx_description
1 polymer ?
#
loop_
_entity_poly.entity_id
_entity_poly.type
_entity_poly.pdbx_seq_one_letter_code
_entity_poly.pdbx_strand_id
1 'polypeptide(L)'
;FQVPVVANFIKDEFGFKKAAVLYDVASDYPKGLAEFFKEAWEKVNGPGSVVAFESFTTKDTDFSSQLTKIINSGAEVLFTPQYYNEVALIVQQAHQLGWDKPIVGSDSWGSAETVKLCGQDCYGLFFSTHYAAAGAQGATKAFIDRYQEKYGYVPDDVAALTWDALRLAQAAIEGSGELTGNIKKDRTAVRDALAKIENFEGITGTMTF
;
A
#
# COMPACT_ATOMS: atom_id res chain seq x y z
N PHE A 1 -1.90 9.67 3.62
CA PHE A 1 -1.26 10.27 2.44
C PHE A 1 -1.65 9.55 1.15
N GLN A 2 -1.42 8.24 0.99
CA GLN A 2 -1.68 7.50 -0.25
C GLN A 2 -3.16 7.46 -0.67
N VAL A 3 -4.06 7.38 0.28
CA VAL A 3 -5.50 7.19 0.01
C VAL A 3 -6.17 8.34 -0.74
N PRO A 4 -5.96 9.62 -0.40
CA PRO A 4 -6.45 10.73 -1.22
C PRO A 4 -5.92 10.70 -2.66
N VAL A 5 -4.67 10.25 -2.88
CA VAL A 5 -4.10 10.09 -4.22
C VAL A 5 -4.86 9.01 -4.99
N VAL A 6 -5.12 7.85 -4.38
CA VAL A 6 -5.90 6.77 -4.99
C VAL A 6 -7.33 7.21 -5.31
N ALA A 7 -8.01 7.90 -4.39
CA ALA A 7 -9.36 8.39 -4.62
C ALA A 7 -9.45 9.38 -5.79
N ASN A 8 -8.50 10.33 -5.87
CA ASN A 8 -8.41 11.28 -6.98
C ASN A 8 -8.07 10.56 -8.30
N PHE A 9 -7.10 9.64 -8.29
CA PHE A 9 -6.75 8.84 -9.45
C PHE A 9 -7.99 8.11 -10.03
N ILE A 10 -8.75 7.40 -9.20
CA ILE A 10 -9.95 6.69 -9.65
C ILE A 10 -10.97 7.66 -10.27
N LYS A 11 -11.16 8.82 -9.65
CA LYS A 11 -12.08 9.83 -10.15
C LYS A 11 -11.63 10.43 -11.48
N ASP A 12 -10.35 10.80 -11.57
CA ASP A 12 -9.83 11.56 -12.71
C ASP A 12 -9.61 10.66 -13.94
N GLU A 13 -9.16 9.40 -13.74
CA GLU A 13 -8.90 8.46 -14.84
C GLU A 13 -10.16 7.74 -15.33
N PHE A 14 -11.06 7.35 -14.41
CA PHE A 14 -12.24 6.55 -14.76
C PHE A 14 -13.56 7.33 -14.71
N GLY A 15 -13.61 8.48 -14.05
CA GLY A 15 -14.84 9.25 -13.86
C GLY A 15 -15.85 8.59 -12.93
N PHE A 16 -15.47 7.57 -12.18
CA PHE A 16 -16.37 6.81 -11.32
C PHE A 16 -16.85 7.63 -10.12
N LYS A 17 -18.05 7.31 -9.67
CA LYS A 17 -18.72 8.00 -8.56
C LYS A 17 -19.12 7.09 -7.42
N LYS A 18 -19.19 5.78 -7.65
CA LYS A 18 -19.61 4.79 -6.66
C LYS A 18 -18.49 3.78 -6.42
N ALA A 19 -17.99 3.73 -5.20
CA ALA A 19 -16.98 2.76 -4.81
C ALA A 19 -17.51 1.74 -3.82
N ALA A 20 -16.93 0.55 -3.83
CA ALA A 20 -17.03 -0.41 -2.75
C ALA A 20 -15.68 -0.58 -2.06
N VAL A 21 -15.70 -1.00 -0.81
CA VAL A 21 -14.51 -1.31 0.00
C VAL A 21 -14.64 -2.71 0.58
N LEU A 22 -13.56 -3.48 0.52
CA LEU A 22 -13.42 -4.77 1.20
C LEU A 22 -12.11 -4.80 1.99
N TYR A 23 -12.18 -5.06 3.29
CA TYR A 23 -11.00 -4.96 4.15
C TYR A 23 -11.02 -5.94 5.33
N ASP A 24 -9.84 -6.27 5.85
CA ASP A 24 -9.68 -7.01 7.11
C ASP A 24 -9.89 -6.08 8.30
N VAL A 25 -10.96 -6.32 9.06
CA VAL A 25 -11.33 -5.52 10.23
C VAL A 25 -10.42 -5.80 11.45
N ALA A 26 -9.73 -6.95 11.45
CA ALA A 26 -8.85 -7.35 12.55
C ALA A 26 -7.41 -6.82 12.42
N SER A 27 -7.07 -6.25 11.27
CA SER A 27 -5.73 -5.68 11.00
C SER A 27 -5.81 -4.15 10.94
N ASP A 28 -4.98 -3.46 11.71
CA ASP A 28 -5.00 -1.99 11.80
C ASP A 28 -4.67 -1.29 10.47
N TYR A 29 -3.73 -1.84 9.69
CA TYR A 29 -3.32 -1.25 8.42
C TYR A 29 -4.46 -1.23 7.39
N PRO A 30 -5.07 -2.36 6.97
CA PRO A 30 -6.16 -2.32 5.98
C PRO A 30 -7.40 -1.60 6.51
N LYS A 31 -7.71 -1.74 7.82
CA LYS A 31 -8.82 -1.04 8.45
C LYS A 31 -8.65 0.48 8.37
N GLY A 32 -7.48 1.00 8.76
CA GLY A 32 -7.21 2.43 8.70
C GLY A 32 -7.27 2.98 7.27
N LEU A 33 -6.72 2.26 6.29
CA LEU A 33 -6.79 2.68 4.88
C LEU A 33 -8.22 2.63 4.32
N ALA A 34 -9.03 1.64 4.73
CA ALA A 34 -10.43 1.54 4.32
C ALA A 34 -11.25 2.72 4.85
N GLU A 35 -11.09 3.08 6.12
CA GLU A 35 -11.76 4.23 6.75
C GLU A 35 -11.33 5.55 6.08
N PHE A 36 -10.04 5.77 5.88
CA PHE A 36 -9.53 6.94 5.17
C PHE A 36 -9.98 7.00 3.71
N PHE A 37 -10.11 5.86 3.02
CA PHE A 37 -10.62 5.83 1.66
C PHE A 37 -12.07 6.28 1.62
N LYS A 38 -12.90 5.80 2.51
CA LYS A 38 -14.29 6.23 2.62
C LYS A 38 -14.39 7.73 2.80
N GLU A 39 -13.64 8.30 3.75
CA GLU A 39 -13.63 9.75 3.98
C GLU A 39 -13.14 10.54 2.75
N ALA A 40 -12.03 10.11 2.14
CA ALA A 40 -11.48 10.77 0.96
C ALA A 40 -12.43 10.66 -0.25
N TRP A 41 -13.00 9.49 -0.50
CA TRP A 41 -13.92 9.25 -1.60
C TRP A 41 -15.23 10.03 -1.47
N GLU A 42 -15.81 10.04 -0.27
CA GLU A 42 -17.05 10.80 0.00
C GLU A 42 -16.81 12.32 -0.01
N LYS A 43 -15.62 12.78 0.32
CA LYS A 43 -15.24 14.18 0.14
C LYS A 43 -15.22 14.61 -1.33
N VAL A 44 -14.83 13.73 -2.22
CA VAL A 44 -14.69 14.02 -3.67
C VAL A 44 -15.98 13.81 -4.44
N ASN A 45 -16.78 12.79 -4.05
CA ASN A 45 -17.98 12.36 -4.81
C ASN A 45 -19.29 12.58 -4.06
N GLY A 46 -19.25 13.04 -2.82
CA GLY A 46 -20.41 13.28 -1.96
C GLY A 46 -20.71 12.14 -0.99
N PRO A 47 -21.44 12.44 0.09
CA PRO A 47 -21.82 11.45 1.11
C PRO A 47 -22.58 10.27 0.51
N GLY A 48 -22.28 9.05 0.96
CA GLY A 48 -22.92 7.81 0.49
C GLY A 48 -22.41 7.32 -0.87
N SER A 49 -21.34 7.90 -1.41
CA SER A 49 -20.71 7.42 -2.65
C SER A 49 -19.87 6.14 -2.44
N VAL A 50 -19.54 5.78 -1.20
CA VAL A 50 -19.15 4.41 -0.85
C VAL A 50 -20.40 3.59 -0.62
N VAL A 51 -20.79 2.83 -1.64
CA VAL A 51 -22.08 2.12 -1.71
C VAL A 51 -22.06 0.73 -1.06
N ALA A 52 -20.89 0.18 -0.80
CA ALA A 52 -20.67 -1.03 0.00
C ALA A 52 -19.39 -0.90 0.81
N PHE A 53 -19.44 -1.27 2.09
CA PHE A 53 -18.30 -1.22 3.01
C PHE A 53 -18.27 -2.52 3.80
N GLU A 54 -17.66 -3.54 3.19
CA GLU A 54 -17.66 -4.91 3.68
C GLU A 54 -16.34 -5.28 4.34
N SER A 55 -16.43 -6.14 5.34
CA SER A 55 -15.25 -6.60 6.07
C SER A 55 -15.19 -8.12 6.17
N PHE A 56 -13.99 -8.60 6.43
CA PHE A 56 -13.69 -9.97 6.79
C PHE A 56 -12.68 -9.98 7.96
N THR A 57 -12.26 -11.15 8.43
CA THR A 57 -11.25 -11.28 9.48
C THR A 57 -10.01 -12.00 8.95
N THR A 58 -8.85 -11.66 9.51
CA THR A 58 -7.56 -12.28 9.17
C THR A 58 -7.69 -13.80 9.09
N LYS A 59 -7.16 -14.39 8.02
CA LYS A 59 -7.22 -15.83 7.65
C LYS A 59 -8.52 -16.31 7.01
N ASP A 60 -9.52 -15.45 6.80
CA ASP A 60 -10.61 -15.81 5.93
C ASP A 60 -10.08 -16.06 4.50
N THR A 61 -10.61 -17.09 3.86
CA THR A 61 -10.20 -17.50 2.50
C THR A 61 -11.37 -17.51 1.52
N ASP A 62 -12.59 -17.32 2.00
CA ASP A 62 -13.80 -17.20 1.19
C ASP A 62 -14.43 -15.84 1.41
N PHE A 63 -14.49 -15.05 0.35
CA PHE A 63 -15.01 -13.70 0.32
C PHE A 63 -16.31 -13.58 -0.50
N SER A 64 -16.89 -14.72 -0.90
CA SER A 64 -18.02 -14.79 -1.83
C SER A 64 -19.25 -14.02 -1.33
N SER A 65 -19.51 -14.05 -0.02
CA SER A 65 -20.63 -13.32 0.60
C SER A 65 -20.46 -11.80 0.48
N GLN A 66 -19.28 -11.29 0.83
CA GLN A 66 -18.95 -9.87 0.76
C GLN A 66 -18.91 -9.39 -0.69
N LEU A 67 -18.26 -10.15 -1.58
CA LEU A 67 -18.18 -9.83 -3.00
C LEU A 67 -19.55 -9.82 -3.67
N THR A 68 -20.44 -10.73 -3.31
CA THR A 68 -21.82 -10.73 -3.81
C THR A 68 -22.57 -9.44 -3.43
N LYS A 69 -22.42 -8.96 -2.20
CA LYS A 69 -22.99 -7.68 -1.78
C LYS A 69 -22.40 -6.50 -2.54
N ILE A 70 -21.07 -6.51 -2.74
CA ILE A 70 -20.35 -5.49 -3.50
C ILE A 70 -20.85 -5.44 -4.95
N ILE A 71 -20.97 -6.59 -5.61
CA ILE A 71 -21.50 -6.68 -6.98
C ILE A 71 -22.90 -6.10 -7.07
N ASN A 72 -23.77 -6.45 -6.13
CA ASN A 72 -25.17 -6.01 -6.10
C ASN A 72 -25.35 -4.54 -5.66
N SER A 73 -24.32 -3.89 -5.10
CA SER A 73 -24.39 -2.50 -4.64
C SER A 73 -24.39 -1.47 -5.76
N GLY A 74 -24.02 -1.87 -6.97
CA GLY A 74 -23.84 -0.97 -8.10
C GLY A 74 -22.52 -0.17 -8.04
N ALA A 75 -21.55 -0.63 -7.26
CA ALA A 75 -20.21 -0.04 -7.25
C ALA A 75 -19.55 -0.14 -8.63
N GLU A 76 -18.74 0.86 -8.97
CA GLU A 76 -18.01 0.99 -10.24
C GLU A 76 -16.53 0.63 -10.09
N VAL A 77 -16.05 0.60 -8.86
CA VAL A 77 -14.68 0.24 -8.47
C VAL A 77 -14.70 -0.46 -7.11
N LEU A 78 -13.79 -1.42 -6.93
CA LEU A 78 -13.52 -2.05 -5.64
C LEU A 78 -12.16 -1.55 -5.13
N PHE A 79 -12.13 -0.94 -3.95
CA PHE A 79 -10.92 -0.66 -3.20
C PHE A 79 -10.69 -1.75 -2.14
N THR A 80 -9.51 -2.40 -2.16
CA THR A 80 -9.16 -3.43 -1.17
C THR A 80 -7.70 -3.29 -0.72
N PRO A 81 -7.46 -2.58 0.41
CA PRO A 81 -6.11 -2.32 0.92
C PRO A 81 -5.54 -3.50 1.70
N GLN A 82 -5.52 -4.68 1.07
CA GLN A 82 -5.08 -5.92 1.69
C GLN A 82 -3.63 -6.26 1.37
N TYR A 83 -3.08 -7.21 2.11
CA TYR A 83 -1.79 -7.81 1.79
C TYR A 83 -1.93 -8.76 0.59
N TYR A 84 -0.81 -9.02 -0.07
CA TYR A 84 -0.77 -9.74 -1.35
C TYR A 84 -1.40 -11.15 -1.32
N ASN A 85 -1.38 -11.83 -0.18
CA ASN A 85 -1.95 -13.18 -0.03
C ASN A 85 -3.49 -13.16 -0.09
N GLU A 86 -4.16 -12.26 0.62
CA GLU A 86 -5.62 -12.10 0.56
C GLU A 86 -6.05 -11.49 -0.77
N VAL A 87 -5.29 -10.52 -1.28
CA VAL A 87 -5.59 -9.85 -2.56
C VAL A 87 -5.72 -10.85 -3.70
N ALA A 88 -4.79 -11.79 -3.82
CA ALA A 88 -4.84 -12.81 -4.86
C ALA A 88 -6.16 -13.59 -4.83
N LEU A 89 -6.60 -14.00 -3.64
CA LEU A 89 -7.87 -14.73 -3.46
C LEU A 89 -9.09 -13.85 -3.72
N ILE A 90 -9.07 -12.60 -3.25
CA ILE A 90 -10.17 -11.65 -3.47
C ILE A 90 -10.37 -11.39 -4.95
N VAL A 91 -9.30 -11.13 -5.69
CA VAL A 91 -9.36 -10.85 -7.14
C VAL A 91 -9.87 -12.07 -7.91
N GLN A 92 -9.35 -13.25 -7.63
CA GLN A 92 -9.79 -14.49 -8.28
C GLN A 92 -11.29 -14.75 -8.03
N GLN A 93 -11.74 -14.62 -6.78
CA GLN A 93 -13.15 -14.82 -6.43
C GLN A 93 -14.05 -13.73 -7.01
N ALA A 94 -13.59 -12.48 -7.05
CA ALA A 94 -14.33 -11.39 -7.68
C ALA A 94 -14.56 -11.67 -9.17
N HIS A 95 -13.53 -12.08 -9.91
CA HIS A 95 -13.68 -12.46 -11.32
C HIS A 95 -14.58 -13.68 -11.52
N GLN A 96 -14.45 -14.72 -10.68
CA GLN A 96 -15.34 -15.90 -10.72
C GLN A 96 -16.81 -15.55 -10.51
N LEU A 97 -17.10 -14.53 -9.71
CA LEU A 97 -18.45 -14.01 -9.46
C LEU A 97 -18.92 -12.99 -10.50
N GLY A 98 -18.10 -12.70 -11.52
CA GLY A 98 -18.46 -11.81 -12.63
C GLY A 98 -18.14 -10.33 -12.40
N TRP A 99 -17.23 -9.99 -11.46
CA TRP A 99 -16.73 -8.64 -11.34
C TRP A 99 -15.76 -8.33 -12.49
N ASP A 100 -16.14 -7.39 -13.34
CA ASP A 100 -15.39 -6.97 -14.55
C ASP A 100 -14.88 -5.52 -14.46
N LYS A 101 -15.00 -4.89 -13.31
CA LYS A 101 -14.64 -3.49 -13.07
C LYS A 101 -13.28 -3.39 -12.39
N PRO A 102 -12.62 -2.21 -12.42
CA PRO A 102 -11.33 -2.03 -11.77
C PRO A 102 -11.33 -2.42 -10.29
N ILE A 103 -10.23 -3.06 -9.87
CA ILE A 103 -9.91 -3.30 -8.47
C ILE A 103 -8.63 -2.52 -8.17
N VAL A 104 -8.66 -1.75 -7.10
CA VAL A 104 -7.58 -0.83 -6.73
C VAL A 104 -7.12 -1.13 -5.31
N GLY A 105 -5.83 -1.09 -5.10
CA GLY A 105 -5.21 -1.41 -3.82
C GLY A 105 -4.27 -0.35 -3.28
N SER A 106 -3.53 -0.78 -2.30
CA SER A 106 -2.54 0.01 -1.57
C SER A 106 -1.11 -0.48 -1.85
N ASP A 107 -0.13 0.19 -1.29
CA ASP A 107 1.30 -0.10 -1.43
C ASP A 107 1.70 -1.53 -1.04
N SER A 108 0.92 -2.19 -0.19
CA SER A 108 1.12 -3.60 0.18
C SER A 108 1.04 -4.60 -0.99
N TRP A 109 0.57 -4.15 -2.17
CA TRP A 109 0.56 -4.96 -3.39
C TRP A 109 1.89 -4.90 -4.16
N GLY A 110 2.80 -4.04 -3.78
CA GLY A 110 4.09 -3.82 -4.44
C GLY A 110 5.10 -4.97 -4.31
N SER A 111 4.65 -6.17 -3.96
CA SER A 111 5.47 -7.38 -3.87
C SER A 111 5.38 -8.21 -5.16
N ALA A 112 6.51 -8.79 -5.57
CA ALA A 112 6.56 -9.75 -6.67
C ALA A 112 5.69 -11.01 -6.40
N GLU A 113 5.41 -11.32 -5.14
CA GLU A 113 4.54 -12.43 -4.75
C GLU A 113 3.07 -12.20 -5.17
N THR A 114 2.61 -10.95 -5.25
CA THR A 114 1.26 -10.62 -5.72
C THR A 114 0.98 -11.23 -7.08
N VAL A 115 1.86 -10.97 -8.06
CA VAL A 115 1.69 -11.51 -9.43
C VAL A 115 1.88 -13.02 -9.47
N LYS A 116 2.78 -13.59 -8.65
CA LYS A 116 2.97 -15.05 -8.58
C LYS A 116 1.73 -15.79 -8.09
N LEU A 117 1.03 -15.23 -7.09
CA LEU A 117 -0.16 -15.85 -6.50
C LEU A 117 -1.41 -15.63 -7.35
N CYS A 118 -1.55 -14.47 -7.94
CA CYS A 118 -2.74 -14.03 -8.66
C CYS A 118 -2.67 -14.35 -10.17
N GLY A 119 -1.47 -14.49 -10.73
CA GLY A 119 -1.27 -14.80 -12.14
C GLY A 119 -1.88 -13.74 -13.07
N GLN A 120 -2.62 -14.21 -14.09
CA GLN A 120 -3.25 -13.33 -15.09
C GLN A 120 -4.41 -12.51 -14.51
N ASP A 121 -5.03 -12.96 -13.43
CA ASP A 121 -6.13 -12.24 -12.77
C ASP A 121 -5.67 -10.88 -12.20
N CYS A 122 -4.38 -10.72 -11.95
CA CYS A 122 -3.79 -9.45 -11.51
C CYS A 122 -3.49 -8.45 -12.64
N TYR A 123 -3.68 -8.80 -13.90
CA TYR A 123 -3.44 -7.85 -14.97
C TYR A 123 -4.55 -6.81 -15.05
N GLY A 124 -4.16 -5.53 -15.14
CA GLY A 124 -5.10 -4.41 -15.14
C GLY A 124 -5.54 -3.94 -13.76
N LEU A 125 -4.95 -4.48 -12.69
CA LEU A 125 -5.11 -3.94 -11.34
C LEU A 125 -4.25 -2.67 -11.14
N PHE A 126 -4.69 -1.81 -10.23
CA PHE A 126 -4.00 -0.57 -9.89
C PHE A 126 -3.70 -0.55 -8.39
N PHE A 127 -2.58 0.02 -8.01
CA PHE A 127 -2.26 0.22 -6.60
C PHE A 127 -1.33 1.42 -6.41
N SER A 128 -1.38 2.03 -5.23
CA SER A 128 -0.41 3.07 -4.87
C SER A 128 0.94 2.45 -4.57
N THR A 129 2.02 3.12 -4.95
CA THR A 129 3.38 2.70 -4.64
C THR A 129 4.25 3.92 -4.35
N HIS A 130 5.31 3.72 -3.57
CA HIS A 130 6.34 4.72 -3.28
C HIS A 130 7.57 4.54 -4.17
N TYR A 131 7.61 3.49 -4.96
CA TYR A 131 8.76 3.08 -5.73
C TYR A 131 8.36 2.48 -7.07
N ALA A 132 9.05 2.88 -8.11
CA ALA A 132 8.93 2.28 -9.45
C ALA A 132 10.33 2.04 -10.02
N ALA A 133 10.62 0.78 -10.36
CA ALA A 133 11.89 0.42 -11.00
C ALA A 133 11.97 0.96 -12.43
N ALA A 134 10.83 1.00 -13.13
CA ALA A 134 10.75 1.54 -14.49
C ALA A 134 11.01 3.05 -14.49
N GLY A 135 12.00 3.48 -15.27
CA GLY A 135 12.35 4.90 -15.37
C GLY A 135 13.19 5.45 -14.22
N ALA A 136 13.62 4.62 -13.27
CA ALA A 136 14.46 5.03 -12.14
C ALA A 136 15.78 5.68 -12.60
N GLN A 137 16.20 6.72 -11.90
CA GLN A 137 17.43 7.48 -12.17
C GLN A 137 18.22 7.69 -10.85
N GLY A 138 19.44 8.20 -10.95
CA GLY A 138 20.25 8.59 -9.80
C GLY A 138 20.49 7.47 -8.79
N ALA A 139 20.29 7.77 -7.50
CA ALA A 139 20.52 6.84 -6.39
C ALA A 139 19.59 5.62 -6.45
N THR A 140 18.34 5.81 -6.88
CA THR A 140 17.35 4.72 -7.05
C THR A 140 17.82 3.72 -8.09
N LYS A 141 18.31 4.19 -9.25
CA LYS A 141 18.87 3.31 -10.28
C LYS A 141 20.11 2.56 -9.77
N ALA A 142 21.01 3.25 -9.09
CA ALA A 142 22.22 2.62 -8.54
C ALA A 142 21.88 1.52 -7.51
N PHE A 143 20.84 1.72 -6.68
CA PHE A 143 20.33 0.70 -5.78
C PHE A 143 19.80 -0.52 -6.55
N ILE A 144 18.97 -0.29 -7.58
CA ILE A 144 18.41 -1.36 -8.42
C ILE A 144 19.51 -2.19 -9.05
N ASP A 145 20.49 -1.54 -9.69
CA ASP A 145 21.58 -2.22 -10.39
C ASP A 145 22.39 -3.11 -9.43
N ARG A 146 22.75 -2.59 -8.23
CA ARG A 146 23.48 -3.36 -7.21
C ARG A 146 22.64 -4.51 -6.63
N TYR A 147 21.34 -4.27 -6.42
CA TYR A 147 20.45 -5.31 -5.91
C TYR A 147 20.32 -6.44 -6.92
N GLN A 148 20.10 -6.10 -8.20
CA GLN A 148 19.99 -7.07 -9.29
C GLN A 148 21.29 -7.84 -9.52
N GLU A 149 22.45 -7.16 -9.46
CA GLU A 149 23.76 -7.81 -9.52
C GLU A 149 23.95 -8.85 -8.40
N LYS A 150 23.51 -8.49 -7.18
CA LYS A 150 23.71 -9.34 -5.99
C LYS A 150 22.70 -10.49 -5.90
N TYR A 151 21.44 -10.25 -6.25
CA TYR A 151 20.34 -11.18 -5.99
C TYR A 151 19.73 -11.78 -7.26
N GLY A 152 20.07 -11.28 -8.45
CA GLY A 152 19.62 -11.81 -9.74
C GLY A 152 18.23 -11.37 -10.19
N TYR A 153 17.56 -10.45 -9.46
CA TYR A 153 16.25 -9.90 -9.82
C TYR A 153 16.11 -8.45 -9.41
N VAL A 154 15.16 -7.74 -10.04
CA VAL A 154 14.84 -6.33 -9.74
C VAL A 154 14.18 -6.25 -8.36
N PRO A 155 14.63 -5.33 -7.46
CA PRO A 155 14.00 -5.17 -6.15
C PRO A 155 12.53 -4.70 -6.30
N ASP A 156 11.68 -5.19 -5.42
CA ASP A 156 10.31 -4.73 -5.28
C ASP A 156 10.20 -3.53 -4.32
N ASP A 157 8.98 -3.02 -4.13
CA ASP A 157 8.69 -1.89 -3.25
C ASP A 157 9.12 -2.15 -1.80
N VAL A 158 8.89 -3.36 -1.31
CA VAL A 158 9.28 -3.76 0.06
C VAL A 158 10.79 -3.69 0.26
N ALA A 159 11.57 -4.14 -0.71
CA ALA A 159 13.03 -4.08 -0.66
C ALA A 159 13.54 -2.62 -0.66
N ALA A 160 12.94 -1.75 -1.48
CA ALA A 160 13.31 -0.34 -1.57
C ALA A 160 12.97 0.42 -0.27
N LEU A 161 11.76 0.24 0.26
CA LEU A 161 11.32 0.86 1.51
C LEU A 161 12.14 0.35 2.72
N THR A 162 12.49 -0.93 2.74
CA THR A 162 13.37 -1.49 3.80
C THR A 162 14.76 -0.87 3.76
N TRP A 163 15.31 -0.63 2.56
CA TRP A 163 16.58 0.07 2.42
C TRP A 163 16.52 1.47 3.03
N ASP A 164 15.50 2.25 2.69
CA ASP A 164 15.36 3.61 3.23
C ASP A 164 15.08 3.61 4.74
N ALA A 165 14.28 2.67 5.23
CA ALA A 165 14.03 2.53 6.67
C ALA A 165 15.32 2.23 7.47
N LEU A 166 16.20 1.38 6.94
CA LEU A 166 17.51 1.10 7.55
C LEU A 166 18.43 2.33 7.51
N ARG A 167 18.42 3.08 6.41
CA ARG A 167 19.20 4.31 6.29
C ARG A 167 18.72 5.41 7.24
N LEU A 168 17.40 5.54 7.41
CA LEU A 168 16.79 6.44 8.39
C LEU A 168 17.14 6.04 9.83
N ALA A 169 17.08 4.75 10.14
CA ALA A 169 17.48 4.25 11.46
C ALA A 169 18.98 4.52 11.73
N GLN A 170 19.82 4.33 10.73
CA GLN A 170 21.25 4.67 10.83
C GLN A 170 21.43 6.16 11.11
N ALA A 171 20.81 7.04 10.33
CA ALA A 171 20.91 8.49 10.51
C ALA A 171 20.40 8.93 11.89
N ALA A 172 19.33 8.31 12.38
CA ALA A 172 18.81 8.59 13.73
C ALA A 172 19.76 8.16 14.84
N ILE A 173 20.42 7.00 14.69
CA ILE A 173 21.44 6.53 15.65
C ILE A 173 22.65 7.46 15.64
N GLU A 174 23.17 7.81 14.46
CA GLU A 174 24.30 8.73 14.31
C GLU A 174 23.97 10.13 14.86
N GLY A 175 22.73 10.61 14.65
CA GLY A 175 22.25 11.90 15.16
C GLY A 175 21.87 11.92 16.64
N SER A 176 21.76 10.76 17.31
CA SER A 176 21.36 10.69 18.73
C SER A 176 22.46 11.07 19.73
N GLY A 177 23.69 11.26 19.26
CA GLY A 177 24.86 11.49 20.10
C GLY A 177 25.43 10.21 20.69
N GLU A 178 26.21 10.33 21.75
CA GLU A 178 26.85 9.19 22.41
C GLU A 178 25.84 8.32 23.15
N LEU A 179 25.82 7.02 22.85
CA LEU A 179 24.96 6.05 23.52
C LEU A 179 25.54 5.69 24.89
N THR A 180 24.67 5.71 25.91
CA THR A 180 25.05 5.59 27.31
C THR A 180 25.10 4.14 27.82
N GLY A 181 24.59 3.18 27.04
CA GLY A 181 24.35 1.78 27.44
C GLY A 181 23.06 1.58 28.25
N ASN A 182 22.35 2.65 28.57
CA ASN A 182 21.04 2.57 29.17
C ASN A 182 19.97 2.51 28.08
N ILE A 183 19.43 1.30 27.85
CA ILE A 183 18.48 1.02 26.74
C ILE A 183 17.33 2.02 26.68
N LYS A 184 16.73 2.41 27.81
CA LYS A 184 15.60 3.35 27.83
C LYS A 184 16.02 4.76 27.40
N LYS A 185 17.15 5.25 27.90
CA LYS A 185 17.67 6.56 27.54
C LYS A 185 18.10 6.59 26.08
N ASP A 186 18.82 5.57 25.63
CA ASP A 186 19.34 5.46 24.28
C ASP A 186 18.22 5.36 23.24
N ARG A 187 17.19 4.55 23.49
CA ARG A 187 15.98 4.49 22.62
C ARG A 187 15.26 5.83 22.56
N THR A 188 15.17 6.57 23.68
CA THR A 188 14.59 7.91 23.69
C THR A 188 15.41 8.86 22.84
N ALA A 189 16.74 8.86 22.98
CA ALA A 189 17.63 9.71 22.19
C ALA A 189 17.53 9.43 20.68
N VAL A 190 17.51 8.15 20.29
CA VAL A 190 17.35 7.75 18.87
C VAL A 190 15.96 8.15 18.32
N ARG A 191 14.88 7.95 19.09
CA ARG A 191 13.54 8.41 18.70
C ARG A 191 13.50 9.92 18.49
N ASP A 192 14.09 10.69 19.41
CA ASP A 192 14.09 12.15 19.35
C ASP A 192 14.98 12.67 18.21
N ALA A 193 16.04 11.95 17.86
CA ALA A 193 16.83 12.22 16.68
C ALA A 193 16.07 11.91 15.39
N LEU A 194 15.38 10.77 15.31
CA LEU A 194 14.54 10.42 14.16
C LEU A 194 13.47 11.50 13.90
N ALA A 195 12.79 11.96 14.95
CA ALA A 195 11.76 13.00 14.84
C ALA A 195 12.28 14.38 14.40
N LYS A 196 13.58 14.56 14.29
CA LYS A 196 14.23 15.81 13.82
C LYS A 196 14.82 15.68 12.42
N ILE A 197 14.69 14.52 11.78
CA ILE A 197 15.18 14.33 10.43
C ILE A 197 14.31 15.13 9.47
N GLU A 198 14.93 16.01 8.72
CA GLU A 198 14.31 16.80 7.67
C GLU A 198 15.04 16.59 6.34
N ASN A 199 14.28 16.53 5.24
CA ASN A 199 14.80 16.44 3.87
C ASN A 199 15.78 15.25 3.68
N PHE A 200 15.50 14.11 4.29
CA PHE A 200 16.32 12.92 4.09
C PHE A 200 16.11 12.38 2.67
N GLU A 201 17.20 12.34 1.90
CA GLU A 201 17.20 11.83 0.52
C GLU A 201 17.25 10.30 0.51
N GLY A 202 16.08 9.67 0.41
CA GLY A 202 15.93 8.24 0.21
C GLY A 202 15.91 7.85 -1.27
N ILE A 203 15.93 6.55 -1.54
CA ILE A 203 15.74 6.04 -2.91
C ILE A 203 14.26 5.97 -3.29
N THR A 204 13.34 6.06 -2.35
CA THR A 204 11.90 6.11 -2.54
C THR A 204 11.32 7.53 -2.47
N GLY A 205 12.13 8.53 -2.19
CA GLY A 205 11.75 9.94 -2.11
C GLY A 205 12.42 10.68 -0.97
N THR A 206 12.12 11.98 -0.85
CA THR A 206 12.60 12.85 0.23
C THR A 206 11.65 12.76 1.42
N MET A 207 12.17 12.51 2.61
CA MET A 207 11.38 12.27 3.83
C MET A 207 11.71 13.28 4.92
N THR A 208 10.66 13.76 5.61
CA THR A 208 10.72 14.62 6.79
C THR A 208 9.75 14.08 7.84
N PHE A 209 10.15 14.08 9.13
CA PHE A 209 9.37 13.59 10.26
C PHE A 209 8.85 14.71 11.14
#